data_dded0491c1cb039a526c00afa8682705
#
_entry.id   dded0491c1cb039a526c00afa8682705
#
_cell.length_a   1.000
_cell.length_b   1.000
_cell.length_c   1.000
_cell.angle_alpha   90.00
_cell.angle_beta   90.00
_cell.angle_gamma   90.00
#
_symmetry.space_group_name_H-M   'P 1'
#
loop_
_entity.id
_entity.type
_entity.pdbx_description
1 polymer ?
#
loop_
_entity_poly.entity_id
_entity_poly.type
_entity_poly.pdbx_seq_one_letter_code
_entity_poly.pdbx_strand_id
1 'polypeptide(L)'
;MRFDHAGIVTADADGLADQYSALFDCAVAHRETFDGMAVVFLDLGNGYFELLEPLESAGTIAQYLDSNGPGIHHLAVATDGIESALDRARELGIELVDERPREGAWGHDVAFLHPKSTGGILLEFVEH
;
A
#
# COMPACT_ATOMS: atom_id res chain seq x y z
N MET A 1 -16.20 6.11 -0.78
CA MET A 1 -14.82 5.58 -0.86
C MET A 1 -14.42 5.41 -2.31
N ARG A 2 -13.14 5.42 -2.61
CA ARG A 2 -12.62 5.23 -3.97
C ARG A 2 -11.33 4.41 -3.93
N PHE A 3 -10.99 3.79 -5.03
CA PHE A 3 -9.70 3.12 -5.15
C PHE A 3 -8.57 4.15 -5.02
N ASP A 4 -7.55 3.83 -4.23
CA ASP A 4 -6.38 4.71 -4.07
C ASP A 4 -5.15 4.15 -4.76
N HIS A 5 -4.70 2.97 -4.37
CA HIS A 5 -3.50 2.40 -4.96
C HIS A 5 -3.41 0.88 -4.80
N ALA A 6 -2.55 0.28 -5.62
CA ALA A 6 -2.06 -1.07 -5.43
C ALA A 6 -0.62 -1.00 -4.93
N GLY A 7 -0.32 -1.66 -3.84
CA GLY A 7 1.04 -1.81 -3.31
C GLY A 7 1.74 -2.96 -3.99
N ILE A 8 2.90 -2.71 -4.58
CA ILE A 8 3.66 -3.68 -5.37
C ILE A 8 5.06 -3.81 -4.77
N VAL A 9 5.41 -5.02 -4.35
CA VAL A 9 6.75 -5.31 -3.80
C VAL A 9 7.68 -5.67 -4.94
N THR A 10 8.86 -5.08 -4.92
CA THR A 10 9.90 -5.30 -5.94
C THR A 10 11.29 -5.26 -5.30
N ALA A 11 12.26 -5.87 -5.98
CA ALA A 11 13.66 -5.77 -5.58
C ALA A 11 14.36 -4.52 -6.13
N ASP A 12 13.71 -3.78 -7.02
CA ASP A 12 14.28 -2.59 -7.67
C ASP A 12 13.16 -1.59 -8.00
N ALA A 13 12.84 -0.72 -7.05
CA ALA A 13 11.77 0.25 -7.21
C ALA A 13 12.06 1.26 -8.32
N ASP A 14 13.28 1.75 -8.43
CA ASP A 14 13.64 2.73 -9.46
C ASP A 14 13.57 2.13 -10.86
N GLY A 15 14.11 0.93 -11.04
CA GLY A 15 14.05 0.24 -12.32
C GLY A 15 12.61 -0.06 -12.75
N LEU A 16 11.78 -0.51 -11.81
CA LEU A 16 10.37 -0.78 -12.08
C LEU A 16 9.59 0.51 -12.36
N ALA A 17 9.88 1.59 -11.63
CA ALA A 17 9.27 2.90 -11.87
C ALA A 17 9.58 3.42 -13.28
N ASP A 18 10.82 3.29 -13.73
CA ASP A 18 11.23 3.68 -15.08
C ASP A 18 10.48 2.87 -16.15
N GLN A 19 10.38 1.56 -15.94
CA GLN A 19 9.65 0.69 -16.85
C GLN A 19 8.18 1.05 -16.95
N TYR A 20 7.51 1.21 -15.80
CA TYR A 20 6.07 1.52 -15.76
C TYR A 20 5.77 2.92 -16.26
N SER A 21 6.62 3.90 -15.96
CA SER A 21 6.47 5.26 -16.46
C SER A 21 6.51 5.30 -17.98
N ALA A 22 7.42 4.56 -18.60
CA ALA A 22 7.52 4.47 -20.04
C ALA A 22 6.35 3.68 -20.64
N LEU A 23 5.99 2.54 -20.02
CA LEU A 23 4.96 1.65 -20.53
C LEU A 23 3.56 2.27 -20.48
N PHE A 24 3.24 2.97 -19.39
CA PHE A 24 1.91 3.52 -19.15
C PHE A 24 1.81 5.03 -19.36
N ASP A 25 2.90 5.66 -19.79
CA ASP A 25 2.97 7.11 -19.98
C ASP A 25 2.49 7.86 -18.74
N CYS A 26 3.03 7.46 -17.58
CA CYS A 26 2.69 8.06 -16.30
C CYS A 26 3.92 8.63 -15.61
N ALA A 27 3.69 9.52 -14.64
CA ALA A 27 4.75 10.22 -13.93
C ALA A 27 4.87 9.72 -12.50
N VAL A 28 6.08 9.84 -11.95
CA VAL A 28 6.31 9.68 -10.51
C VAL A 28 5.68 10.86 -9.79
N ALA A 29 4.74 10.58 -8.89
CA ALA A 29 4.07 11.59 -8.07
C ALA A 29 4.82 11.86 -6.78
N HIS A 30 5.48 10.85 -6.20
CA HIS A 30 6.14 10.97 -4.91
C HIS A 30 7.18 9.87 -4.74
N ARG A 31 8.29 10.21 -4.11
CA ARG A 31 9.35 9.27 -3.69
C ARG A 31 9.75 9.58 -2.26
N GLU A 32 9.98 8.53 -1.48
CA GLU A 32 10.56 8.69 -0.15
C GLU A 32 11.21 7.39 0.32
N THR A 33 12.01 7.49 1.37
CA THR A 33 12.39 6.35 2.19
C THR A 33 11.49 6.37 3.42
N PHE A 34 10.78 5.29 3.65
CA PHE A 34 9.83 5.19 4.74
C PHE A 34 9.90 3.80 5.36
N ASP A 35 10.10 3.74 6.67
CA ASP A 35 10.06 2.49 7.44
C ASP A 35 10.97 1.39 6.85
N GLY A 36 12.19 1.77 6.47
CA GLY A 36 13.16 0.84 5.89
C GLY A 36 12.89 0.41 4.46
N MET A 37 12.05 1.15 3.74
CA MET A 37 11.66 0.87 2.36
C MET A 37 11.93 2.07 1.46
N ALA A 38 12.29 1.82 0.20
CA ALA A 38 12.15 2.81 -0.86
C ALA A 38 10.72 2.74 -1.37
N VAL A 39 10.03 3.88 -1.38
CA VAL A 39 8.63 3.99 -1.80
C VAL A 39 8.52 4.93 -2.98
N VAL A 40 7.88 4.49 -4.06
CA VAL A 40 7.65 5.29 -5.25
C VAL A 40 6.19 5.19 -5.64
N PHE A 41 5.51 6.34 -5.73
CA PHE A 41 4.13 6.42 -6.23
C PHE A 41 4.11 6.87 -7.68
N LEU A 42 3.45 6.09 -8.53
CA LEU A 42 3.20 6.44 -9.93
C LEU A 42 1.74 6.81 -10.09
N ASP A 43 1.47 7.97 -10.70
CA ASP A 43 0.11 8.49 -10.88
C ASP A 43 -0.47 8.03 -12.22
N LEU A 44 -1.52 7.22 -12.16
CA LEU A 44 -2.25 6.74 -13.34
C LEU A 44 -3.48 7.60 -13.67
N GLY A 45 -3.73 8.66 -12.88
CA GLY A 45 -4.88 9.54 -13.07
C GLY A 45 -6.13 9.10 -12.30
N ASN A 46 -6.37 7.81 -12.20
CA ASN A 46 -7.50 7.23 -11.44
C ASN A 46 -7.05 6.39 -10.25
N GLY A 47 -5.79 6.50 -9.86
CA GLY A 47 -5.18 5.76 -8.76
C GLY A 47 -3.67 5.70 -8.94
N TYR A 48 -3.00 5.04 -8.02
CA TYR A 48 -1.55 4.95 -8.02
C TYR A 48 -1.08 3.50 -8.05
N PHE A 49 0.10 3.28 -8.60
CA PHE A 49 0.93 2.15 -8.19
C PHE A 49 1.89 2.65 -7.11
N GLU A 50 1.92 1.95 -5.98
CA GLU A 50 2.90 2.21 -4.93
C GLU A 50 3.96 1.10 -4.98
N LEU A 51 5.17 1.44 -5.41
CA LEU A 51 6.27 0.49 -5.50
C LEU A 51 7.04 0.48 -4.18
N LEU A 52 7.27 -0.71 -3.65
CA LEU A 52 7.87 -0.92 -2.33
C LEU A 52 9.11 -1.80 -2.48
N GLU A 53 10.27 -1.24 -2.18
CA GLU A 53 11.52 -2.00 -2.18
C GLU A 53 12.08 -2.05 -0.77
N PRO A 54 12.27 -3.25 -0.18
CA PRO A 54 12.90 -3.34 1.15
C PRO A 54 14.38 -2.94 1.06
N LEU A 55 14.80 -2.03 1.93
CA LEU A 55 16.20 -1.57 2.05
C LEU A 55 16.92 -2.29 3.18
N GLU A 56 16.21 -3.08 3.98
CA GLU A 56 16.71 -3.84 5.11
C GLU A 56 16.27 -5.29 4.98
N SER A 57 16.95 -6.19 5.66
CA SER A 57 16.61 -7.62 5.64
C SER A 57 15.44 -7.98 6.55
N ALA A 58 15.04 -7.07 7.46
CA ALA A 58 13.93 -7.25 8.38
C ALA A 58 12.71 -6.44 7.94
N GLY A 59 11.52 -6.82 8.45
CA GLY A 59 10.27 -6.14 8.18
C GLY A 59 9.33 -6.95 7.29
N THR A 60 8.06 -6.53 7.25
CA THR A 60 7.01 -7.28 6.56
C THR A 60 7.22 -7.33 5.05
N ILE A 61 7.69 -6.23 4.44
CA ILE A 61 7.93 -6.17 2.99
C ILE A 61 9.12 -7.03 2.60
N ALA A 62 10.21 -7.01 3.38
CA ALA A 62 11.35 -7.89 3.14
C ALA A 62 10.96 -9.36 3.24
N GLN A 63 10.15 -9.72 4.25
CA GLN A 63 9.65 -11.07 4.42
C GLN A 63 8.73 -11.50 3.27
N TYR A 64 7.88 -10.58 2.82
CA TYR A 64 7.00 -10.85 1.68
C TYR A 64 7.80 -11.15 0.41
N LEU A 65 8.78 -10.30 0.09
CA LEU A 65 9.62 -10.48 -1.09
C LEU A 65 10.38 -11.80 -1.02
N ASP A 66 10.91 -12.13 0.17
CA ASP A 66 11.68 -13.35 0.40
C ASP A 66 10.82 -14.61 0.25
N SER A 67 9.59 -14.59 0.75
CA SER A 67 8.69 -15.74 0.77
C SER A 67 7.89 -15.90 -0.53
N ASN A 68 7.54 -14.82 -1.21
CA ASN A 68 6.61 -14.83 -2.34
C ASN A 68 7.23 -14.35 -3.66
N GLY A 69 8.41 -13.70 -3.61
CA GLY A 69 8.93 -12.97 -4.74
C GLY A 69 8.19 -11.65 -4.97
N PRO A 70 8.53 -10.91 -6.04
CA PRO A 70 7.84 -9.65 -6.36
C PRO A 70 6.38 -9.88 -6.73
N GLY A 71 5.55 -8.88 -6.47
CA GLY A 71 4.12 -8.97 -6.81
C GLY A 71 3.27 -7.97 -6.03
N ILE A 72 1.96 -8.08 -6.20
CA ILE A 72 1.00 -7.24 -5.50
C ILE A 72 0.94 -7.67 -4.03
N HIS A 73 1.15 -6.70 -3.14
CA HIS A 73 1.13 -6.92 -1.69
C HIS A 73 -0.21 -6.54 -1.07
N HIS A 74 -0.80 -5.41 -1.48
CA HIS A 74 -2.07 -4.93 -0.94
C HIS A 74 -2.79 -4.03 -1.93
N LEU A 75 -4.08 -3.84 -1.65
CA LEU A 75 -4.92 -2.85 -2.33
C LEU A 75 -5.42 -1.85 -1.31
N ALA A 76 -5.39 -0.57 -1.66
CA ALA A 76 -5.80 0.51 -0.78
C ALA A 76 -7.03 1.22 -1.31
N VAL A 77 -7.94 1.55 -0.41
CA VAL A 77 -9.17 2.28 -0.67
C VAL A 77 -9.11 3.59 0.12
N ALA A 78 -9.28 4.71 -0.57
CA ALA A 78 -9.31 6.02 0.07
C ALA A 78 -10.67 6.29 0.71
N THR A 79 -10.62 6.88 1.89
CA THR A 79 -11.80 7.28 2.65
C THR A 79 -11.60 8.70 3.17
N ASP A 80 -12.69 9.46 3.35
CA ASP A 80 -12.65 10.77 3.98
C ASP A 80 -12.81 10.70 5.51
N GLY A 81 -13.00 9.49 6.06
CA GLY A 81 -13.14 9.25 7.50
C GLY A 81 -12.65 7.86 7.88
N ILE A 82 -11.35 7.71 8.11
CA ILE A 82 -10.74 6.41 8.40
C ILE A 82 -11.24 5.81 9.71
N GLU A 83 -11.49 6.64 10.73
CA GLU A 83 -12.06 6.18 12.00
C GLU A 83 -13.44 5.55 11.79
N SER A 84 -14.30 6.22 11.01
CA SER A 84 -15.64 5.71 10.69
C SER A 84 -15.56 4.42 9.86
N ALA A 85 -14.58 4.35 8.95
CA ALA A 85 -14.37 3.15 8.15
C ALA A 85 -13.96 1.96 9.01
N LEU A 86 -13.10 2.17 10.00
CA LEU A 86 -12.70 1.13 10.95
C LEU A 86 -13.87 0.70 11.84
N ASP A 87 -14.69 1.64 12.31
CA ASP A 87 -15.90 1.32 13.08
C ASP A 87 -16.86 0.46 12.26
N ARG A 88 -17.02 0.80 10.99
CA ARG A 88 -17.85 0.00 10.07
C ARG A 88 -17.31 -1.41 9.90
N ALA A 89 -16.00 -1.55 9.75
CA ALA A 89 -15.36 -2.86 9.66
C ALA A 89 -15.62 -3.70 10.92
N ARG A 90 -15.50 -3.10 12.10
CA ARG A 90 -15.82 -3.77 13.37
C ARG A 90 -17.27 -4.23 13.43
N GLU A 91 -18.21 -3.38 13.04
CA GLU A 91 -19.63 -3.72 12.99
C GLU A 91 -19.90 -4.93 12.09
N LEU A 92 -19.16 -5.07 11.00
CA LEU A 92 -19.29 -6.17 10.06
C LEU A 92 -18.52 -7.43 10.47
N GLY A 93 -17.83 -7.41 11.62
CA GLY A 93 -17.04 -8.55 12.09
C GLY A 93 -15.73 -8.75 11.34
N ILE A 94 -15.24 -7.73 10.64
CA ILE A 94 -13.95 -7.77 9.95
C ILE A 94 -12.83 -7.66 10.98
N GLU A 95 -11.88 -8.58 10.95
CA GLU A 95 -10.71 -8.51 11.82
C GLU A 95 -9.74 -7.44 11.32
N LEU A 96 -9.27 -6.58 12.23
CA LEU A 96 -8.35 -5.50 11.92
C LEU A 96 -6.91 -5.93 12.19
N VAL A 97 -5.99 -5.53 11.32
CA VAL A 97 -4.55 -5.57 11.62
C VAL A 97 -4.21 -4.38 12.50
N ASP A 98 -4.66 -3.19 12.09
CA ASP A 98 -4.48 -1.95 12.84
C ASP A 98 -5.81 -1.57 13.50
N GLU A 99 -5.84 -1.54 14.83
CA GLU A 99 -7.01 -1.13 15.59
C GLU A 99 -7.28 0.38 15.48
N ARG A 100 -6.25 1.15 15.18
CA ARG A 100 -6.28 2.60 15.02
C ARG A 100 -5.48 3.01 13.80
N PRO A 101 -5.81 4.15 13.18
CA PRO A 101 -4.99 4.69 12.10
C PRO A 101 -3.58 5.00 12.59
N ARG A 102 -2.61 4.80 11.71
CA ARG A 102 -1.21 5.20 11.92
C ARG A 102 -0.70 5.94 10.71
N GLU A 103 0.40 6.67 10.88
CA GLU A 103 1.01 7.36 9.76
C GLU A 103 1.67 6.33 8.82
N GLY A 104 1.32 6.42 7.55
CA GLY A 104 1.92 5.64 6.49
C GLY A 104 2.79 6.49 5.58
N ALA A 105 3.17 5.93 4.44
CA ALA A 105 3.92 6.64 3.42
C ALA A 105 3.14 7.87 2.94
N TRP A 106 3.86 8.89 2.51
CA TRP A 106 3.34 10.17 2.02
C TRP A 106 2.57 10.96 3.10
N GLY A 107 2.79 10.62 4.38
CA GLY A 107 2.15 11.30 5.50
C GLY A 107 0.64 11.06 5.63
N HIS A 108 0.10 10.09 4.90
CA HIS A 108 -1.33 9.75 4.98
C HIS A 108 -1.60 8.84 6.17
N ASP A 109 -2.80 8.93 6.74
CA ASP A 109 -3.25 7.99 7.76
C ASP A 109 -3.69 6.69 7.10
N VAL A 110 -3.22 5.57 7.63
CA VAL A 110 -3.51 4.24 7.08
C VAL A 110 -3.94 3.27 8.17
N ALA A 111 -4.69 2.25 7.77
CA ALA A 111 -5.03 1.12 8.62
C ALA A 111 -5.32 -0.11 7.75
N PHE A 112 -4.73 -1.25 8.13
CA PHE A 112 -4.90 -2.51 7.40
C PHE A 112 -5.97 -3.39 8.03
N LEU A 113 -6.68 -4.13 7.18
CA LEU A 113 -7.63 -5.17 7.54
C LEU A 113 -7.00 -6.54 7.35
N HIS A 114 -7.36 -7.50 8.22
CA HIS A 114 -6.77 -8.84 8.15
C HIS A 114 -7.29 -9.60 6.93
N PRO A 115 -6.41 -10.15 6.07
CA PRO A 115 -6.81 -10.77 4.81
C PRO A 115 -7.76 -11.96 4.98
N LYS A 116 -7.72 -12.67 6.11
CA LYS A 116 -8.65 -13.80 6.33
C LYS A 116 -10.12 -13.36 6.41
N SER A 117 -10.39 -12.09 6.74
CA SER A 117 -11.74 -11.53 6.79
C SER A 117 -12.14 -10.87 5.46
N THR A 118 -11.23 -10.69 4.53
CA THR A 118 -11.42 -9.91 3.30
C THR A 118 -11.06 -10.69 2.05
N GLY A 119 -11.37 -11.98 2.04
CA GLY A 119 -11.22 -12.81 0.85
C GLY A 119 -9.80 -13.20 0.49
N GLY A 120 -8.87 -13.12 1.44
CA GLY A 120 -7.46 -13.44 1.21
C GLY A 120 -6.64 -12.26 0.68
N ILE A 121 -7.25 -11.08 0.57
CA ILE A 121 -6.60 -9.86 0.08
C ILE A 121 -6.28 -8.95 1.26
N LEU A 122 -5.04 -8.51 1.39
CA LEU A 122 -4.67 -7.49 2.35
C LEU A 122 -5.21 -6.15 1.87
N LEU A 123 -6.20 -5.61 2.57
CA LEU A 123 -6.83 -4.33 2.24
C LEU A 123 -6.37 -3.24 3.21
N GLU A 124 -6.23 -2.04 2.69
CA GLU A 124 -5.82 -0.86 3.44
C GLU A 124 -6.85 0.25 3.27
N PHE A 125 -7.25 0.89 4.36
CA PHE A 125 -7.88 2.21 4.29
C PHE A 125 -6.80 3.28 4.32
N VAL A 126 -6.97 4.31 3.50
CA VAL A 126 -6.07 5.47 3.49
C VAL A 126 -6.89 6.76 3.50
N GLU A 127 -6.47 7.70 4.35
CA GLU A 127 -7.04 9.04 4.39
C GLU A 127 -5.92 10.04 4.11
N HIS A 128 -6.11 10.80 3.03
CA HIS A 128 -5.12 11.80 2.61
C HIS A 128 -5.11 13.05 3.47
#